data_b937a8094d084bc525224a6a2c88ca4b
#
_entry.id   b937a8094d084bc525224a6a2c88ca4b
#
_cell.length_a   1.000
_cell.length_b   1.000
_cell.length_c   1.000
_cell.angle_alpha   90.00
_cell.angle_beta   90.00
_cell.angle_gamma   90.00
#
_symmetry.space_group_name_H-M   'P 1'
#
loop_
_entity.id
_entity.type
_entity.pdbx_description
1 polymer ?
#
loop_
_entity_poly.entity_id
_entity_poly.type
_entity_poly.pdbx_seq_one_letter_code
_entity_poly.pdbx_strand_id
1 'polypeptide(L)'
;MAGTDPRTRAERRSAGALESEVLASLWATDRPLTPAEIQSGIDGPLAYNTVHTILKRLYDKGLVLRDAEGRRGAYRPAKNAAELTAQVMLEALDRGPDPIGALQKFVTGLSPEEERALRDLLAGG
;
A
#
# COMPACT_ATOMS: atom_id res chain seq x y z
N MET A 1 -0.20 -31.92 5.48
CA MET A 1 -0.44 -31.25 5.27
C MET A 1 0.11 -30.57 4.53
N ALA A 2 -0.21 -30.41 4.11
CA ALA A 2 0.32 -29.89 3.12
C ALA A 2 1.10 -28.81 3.42
N GLY A 3 2.23 -28.98 3.59
CA GLY A 3 3.15 -27.94 3.76
C GLY A 3 2.91 -26.91 2.70
N THR A 4 2.96 -25.69 3.06
CA THR A 4 2.78 -24.62 2.10
C THR A 4 4.05 -24.48 1.28
N ASP A 5 3.95 -24.71 0.00
CA ASP A 5 5.03 -24.43 -0.93
C ASP A 5 5.17 -22.90 -1.00
N PRO A 6 6.34 -22.33 -0.70
CA PRO A 6 6.52 -20.88 -0.77
C PRO A 6 6.19 -20.31 -2.15
N ARG A 7 6.48 -21.06 -3.20
CA ARG A 7 6.15 -20.63 -4.55
C ARG A 7 4.64 -20.52 -4.73
N THR A 8 3.90 -21.50 -4.24
CA THR A 8 2.44 -21.50 -4.31
C THR A 8 1.86 -20.33 -3.54
N ARG A 9 2.44 -20.01 -2.39
CA ARG A 9 2.02 -18.85 -1.61
C ARG A 9 2.21 -17.57 -2.42
N ALA A 10 3.36 -17.41 -3.05
CA ALA A 10 3.63 -16.23 -3.86
C ALA A 10 2.64 -16.11 -5.02
N GLU A 11 2.32 -17.25 -5.65
CA GLU A 11 1.37 -17.26 -6.76
C GLU A 11 -0.04 -16.92 -6.32
N ARG A 12 -0.37 -17.17 -5.06
CA ARG A 12 -1.71 -16.91 -4.52
C ARG A 12 -1.89 -15.49 -4.00
N ARG A 13 -0.86 -14.69 -4.04
CA ARG A 13 -1.00 -13.30 -3.61
C ARG A 13 -2.08 -12.63 -4.43
N SER A 14 -2.98 -11.94 -3.75
CA SER A 14 -3.99 -11.17 -4.45
C SER A 14 -3.33 -9.99 -5.15
N ALA A 15 -4.00 -9.45 -6.15
CA ALA A 15 -3.52 -8.26 -6.83
C ALA A 15 -3.31 -7.11 -5.85
N GLY A 16 -4.21 -6.97 -4.86
CA GLY A 16 -4.07 -5.95 -3.84
C GLY A 16 -2.84 -6.12 -2.97
N ALA A 17 -2.50 -7.37 -2.62
CA ALA A 17 -1.31 -7.64 -1.83
C ALA A 17 -0.04 -7.27 -2.59
N LEU A 18 0.01 -7.60 -3.88
CA LEU A 18 1.17 -7.25 -4.72
C LEU A 18 1.28 -5.74 -4.92
N GLU A 19 0.16 -5.05 -5.11
CA GLU A 19 0.16 -3.60 -5.19
C GLU A 19 0.73 -2.99 -3.93
N SER A 20 0.33 -3.49 -2.77
CA SER A 20 0.84 -3.01 -1.49
C SER A 20 2.34 -3.25 -1.34
N GLU A 21 2.84 -4.39 -1.80
CA GLU A 21 4.28 -4.67 -1.74
C GLU A 21 5.09 -3.76 -2.65
N VAL A 22 4.58 -3.48 -3.84
CA VAL A 22 5.24 -2.57 -4.77
C VAL A 22 5.27 -1.15 -4.18
N LEU A 23 4.15 -0.69 -3.63
CA LEU A 23 4.09 0.61 -2.99
C LEU A 23 5.05 0.69 -1.80
N ALA A 24 5.10 -0.37 -0.99
CA ALA A 24 6.02 -0.42 0.15
C ALA A 24 7.47 -0.28 -0.29
N SER A 25 7.84 -0.90 -1.42
CA SER A 25 9.18 -0.74 -1.99
C SER A 25 9.47 0.71 -2.34
N LEU A 26 8.50 1.40 -2.91
CA LEU A 26 8.66 2.80 -3.29
C LEU A 26 8.75 3.72 -2.07
N TRP A 27 7.98 3.42 -1.02
CA TRP A 27 8.02 4.21 0.22
C TRP A 27 9.30 3.96 1.02
N ALA A 28 9.94 2.81 0.83
CA ALA A 28 11.16 2.46 1.56
C ALA A 28 12.37 3.25 1.11
N THR A 29 12.28 3.95 0.00
CA THR A 29 13.38 4.75 -0.52
C THR A 29 12.85 6.14 -0.87
N ASP A 30 13.75 7.12 -0.87
CA ASP A 30 13.39 8.49 -1.22
C ASP A 30 13.72 8.82 -2.68
N ARG A 31 14.08 7.81 -3.46
CA ARG A 31 14.39 7.98 -4.88
C ARG A 31 13.46 7.12 -5.73
N PRO A 32 13.21 7.52 -6.98
CA PRO A 32 12.42 6.71 -7.90
C PRO A 32 13.08 5.36 -8.17
N LEU A 33 12.28 4.33 -8.40
CA LEU A 33 12.78 2.97 -8.68
C LEU A 33 12.29 2.51 -10.05
N THR A 34 13.16 1.79 -10.75
CA THR A 34 12.78 1.12 -12.00
C THR A 34 12.06 -0.19 -11.67
N PRO A 35 11.29 -0.76 -12.62
CA PRO A 35 10.67 -2.06 -12.40
C PRO A 35 11.67 -3.16 -12.00
N ALA A 36 12.86 -3.15 -12.57
CA ALA A 36 13.88 -4.13 -12.22
C ALA A 36 14.32 -3.99 -10.76
N GLU A 37 14.49 -2.76 -10.31
CA GLU A 37 14.86 -2.49 -8.92
C GLU A 37 13.74 -2.91 -7.95
N ILE A 38 12.50 -2.67 -8.34
CA ILE A 38 11.35 -3.08 -7.54
C ILE A 38 11.29 -4.60 -7.45
N GLN A 39 11.46 -5.28 -8.58
CA GLN A 39 11.47 -6.74 -8.62
C GLN A 39 12.52 -7.33 -7.69
N SER A 40 13.71 -6.76 -7.71
CA SER A 40 14.81 -7.23 -6.87
C SER A 40 14.55 -7.04 -5.39
N GLY A 41 13.76 -6.04 -5.03
CA GLY A 41 13.49 -5.73 -3.63
C GLY A 41 12.32 -6.48 -3.02
N ILE A 42 11.56 -7.21 -3.82
CA ILE A 42 10.40 -7.96 -3.32
C ILE A 42 10.79 -9.42 -3.09
N ASP A 43 10.46 -9.92 -1.92
CA ASP A 43 10.73 -11.31 -1.57
C ASP A 43 9.87 -12.27 -2.38
N GLY A 44 10.48 -13.37 -2.80
CA GLY A 44 9.79 -14.42 -3.50
C GLY A 44 9.85 -14.24 -5.02
N PRO A 45 9.46 -15.28 -5.75
CA PRO A 45 9.51 -15.24 -7.21
C PRO A 45 8.42 -14.33 -7.74
N LEU A 46 8.83 -13.31 -8.45
CA LEU A 46 7.91 -12.36 -9.06
C LEU A 46 8.45 -12.02 -10.45
N ALA A 47 7.66 -12.32 -11.47
CA ALA A 47 8.08 -12.08 -12.83
C ALA A 47 8.15 -10.59 -13.13
N TYR A 48 9.11 -10.23 -13.98
CA TYR A 48 9.29 -8.85 -14.39
C TYR A 48 8.00 -8.27 -15.01
N ASN A 49 7.33 -9.05 -15.85
CA ASN A 49 6.09 -8.61 -16.48
C ASN A 49 4.97 -8.37 -15.47
N THR A 50 4.98 -9.12 -14.36
CA THR A 50 4.00 -8.93 -13.29
C THR A 50 4.23 -7.58 -12.62
N VAL A 51 5.48 -7.21 -12.39
CA VAL A 51 5.82 -5.92 -11.81
C VAL A 51 5.31 -4.79 -12.71
N HIS A 52 5.55 -4.91 -14.02
CA HIS A 52 5.06 -3.93 -14.98
C HIS A 52 3.54 -3.79 -14.96
N THR A 53 2.84 -4.91 -14.91
CA THR A 53 1.38 -4.91 -14.86
C THR A 53 0.87 -4.20 -13.61
N ILE A 54 1.50 -4.47 -12.48
CA ILE A 54 1.12 -3.84 -11.21
C ILE A 54 1.39 -2.35 -11.24
N LEU A 55 2.55 -1.95 -11.74
CA LEU A 55 2.89 -0.53 -11.85
C LEU A 55 1.91 0.22 -12.75
N LYS A 56 1.49 -0.41 -13.85
CA LYS A 56 0.49 0.18 -14.73
C LYS A 56 -0.82 0.39 -14.01
N ARG A 57 -1.26 -0.59 -13.24
CA ARG A 57 -2.49 -0.47 -12.43
C ARG A 57 -2.37 0.66 -11.42
N LEU A 58 -1.24 0.74 -10.73
CA LEU A 58 -1.01 1.80 -9.74
C LEU A 58 -0.98 3.17 -10.40
N TYR A 59 -0.35 3.25 -11.55
CA TYR A 59 -0.29 4.49 -12.31
C TYR A 59 -1.69 4.93 -12.75
N ASP A 60 -2.48 4.01 -13.28
CA ASP A 60 -3.84 4.31 -13.72
C ASP A 60 -4.74 4.73 -12.56
N LYS A 61 -4.47 4.21 -11.35
CA LYS A 61 -5.19 4.61 -10.14
C LYS A 61 -4.69 5.92 -9.54
N GLY A 62 -3.62 6.49 -10.08
CA GLY A 62 -3.04 7.71 -9.54
C GLY A 62 -2.21 7.53 -8.29
N LEU A 63 -1.75 6.31 -8.01
CA LEU A 63 -0.99 5.99 -6.80
C LEU A 63 0.52 6.08 -6.99
N VAL A 64 0.99 6.01 -8.24
CA VAL A 64 2.38 6.21 -8.57
C VAL A 64 2.49 7.18 -9.73
N LEU A 65 3.64 7.82 -9.84
CA LEU A 65 3.97 8.74 -10.91
C LEU A 65 5.23 8.25 -11.61
N ARG A 66 5.34 8.53 -12.89
CA ARG A 66 6.56 8.27 -13.63
C ARG A 66 7.53 9.42 -13.38
N ASP A 67 8.80 9.08 -13.22
CA ASP A 67 9.84 10.09 -13.03
C ASP A 67 10.21 10.67 -14.39
N ALA A 68 9.67 11.82 -14.71
CA ALA A 68 9.87 12.45 -16.01
C ALA A 68 11.18 13.24 -16.11
N GLU A 69 11.75 13.63 -14.97
CA GLU A 69 12.89 14.54 -14.97
C GLU A 69 14.23 13.90 -14.65
N GLY A 70 14.24 12.77 -13.95
CA GLY A 70 15.45 12.14 -13.50
C GLY A 70 15.72 10.81 -14.15
N ARG A 71 15.21 9.76 -13.52
CA ARG A 71 15.49 8.38 -13.95
C ARG A 71 14.41 7.89 -14.91
N ARG A 72 14.82 7.76 -16.17
CA ARG A 72 13.91 7.26 -17.20
C ARG A 72 13.42 5.86 -16.85
N GLY A 73 12.12 5.64 -16.95
CA GLY A 73 11.51 4.35 -16.64
C GLY A 73 11.34 4.06 -15.17
N ALA A 74 11.65 5.01 -14.30
CA ALA A 74 11.48 4.85 -12.87
C ALA A 74 10.13 5.43 -12.41
N TYR A 75 9.68 4.95 -11.26
CA TYR A 75 8.41 5.36 -10.67
C TYR A 75 8.62 5.84 -9.25
N ARG A 76 7.76 6.74 -8.80
CA ARG A 76 7.74 7.20 -7.42
C ARG A 76 6.30 7.24 -6.92
N PRO A 77 6.07 7.13 -5.61
CA PRO A 77 4.71 7.15 -5.09
C PRO A 77 4.10 8.55 -5.25
N ALA A 78 2.82 8.60 -5.59
CA ALA A 78 2.08 9.86 -5.71
C ALA A 78 1.66 10.38 -4.34
N LYS A 79 1.46 9.47 -3.38
CA LYS A 79 1.04 9.79 -2.02
C LYS A 79 1.90 9.05 -1.03
N ASN A 80 2.08 9.63 0.15
CA ASN A 80 2.79 8.89 1.20
C ASN A 80 1.88 7.81 1.78
N ALA A 81 2.49 6.92 2.58
CA ALA A 81 1.76 5.78 3.13
C ALA A 81 0.59 6.19 4.01
N ALA A 82 0.78 7.23 4.82
CA ALA A 82 -0.27 7.71 5.72
C ALA A 82 -1.47 8.25 4.94
N GLU A 83 -1.21 9.03 3.90
CA GLU A 83 -2.28 9.58 3.07
C GLU A 83 -3.09 8.48 2.39
N LEU A 84 -2.40 7.46 1.86
CA LEU A 84 -3.10 6.37 1.19
C LEU A 84 -3.93 5.55 2.17
N THR A 85 -3.38 5.24 3.34
CA THR A 85 -4.10 4.51 4.38
C THR A 85 -5.33 5.29 4.82
N ALA A 86 -5.18 6.58 5.05
CA ALA A 86 -6.30 7.42 5.45
C ALA A 86 -7.39 7.43 4.38
N GLN A 87 -7.01 7.47 3.12
CA GLN A 87 -7.97 7.43 2.02
C GLN A 87 -8.79 6.12 2.06
N VAL A 88 -8.12 5.00 2.28
CA VAL A 88 -8.80 3.70 2.37
C VAL A 88 -9.75 3.66 3.55
N MET A 89 -9.33 4.21 4.70
CA MET A 89 -10.18 4.27 5.89
C MET A 89 -11.44 5.08 5.64
N LEU A 90 -11.31 6.24 5.01
CA LEU A 90 -12.45 7.09 4.71
C LEU A 90 -13.42 6.43 3.71
N GLU A 91 -12.87 5.77 2.70
CA GLU A 91 -13.69 5.07 1.72
C GLU A 91 -14.47 3.92 2.37
N ALA A 92 -13.81 3.16 3.26
CA ALA A 92 -14.48 2.07 3.96
C ALA A 92 -15.62 2.58 4.85
N LEU A 93 -15.38 3.68 5.56
CA LEU A 93 -16.37 4.29 6.42
C LEU A 93 -17.58 4.77 5.60
N ASP A 94 -17.30 5.38 4.46
CA ASP A 94 -18.33 5.94 3.59
C ASP A 94 -19.21 4.88 2.94
N ARG A 95 -18.66 3.70 2.65
CA ARG A 95 -19.40 2.61 2.03
C ARG A 95 -20.25 1.81 3.00
N GLY A 96 -19.93 1.85 4.28
CA GLY A 96 -20.63 1.05 5.27
C GLY A 96 -22.01 1.61 5.60
N PRO A 97 -22.95 0.76 5.98
CA PRO A 97 -24.31 1.19 6.31
C PRO A 97 -24.43 1.85 7.68
N ASP A 98 -23.40 1.73 8.53
CA ASP A 98 -23.45 2.24 9.91
C ASP A 98 -22.11 2.90 10.26
N PRO A 99 -21.86 4.13 9.80
CA PRO A 99 -20.58 4.79 10.05
C PRO A 99 -20.31 5.05 11.53
N ILE A 100 -21.33 5.39 12.32
CA ILE A 100 -21.13 5.66 13.75
C ILE A 100 -20.76 4.37 14.49
N GLY A 101 -21.47 3.26 14.21
CA GLY A 101 -21.12 1.97 14.77
C GLY A 101 -19.73 1.51 14.37
N ALA A 102 -19.36 1.77 13.12
CA ALA A 102 -18.02 1.44 12.63
C ALA A 102 -16.96 2.23 13.40
N LEU A 103 -17.17 3.51 13.64
CA LEU A 103 -16.23 4.32 14.42
C LEU A 103 -16.10 3.81 15.85
N GLN A 104 -17.20 3.40 16.47
CA GLN A 104 -17.17 2.82 17.82
C GLN A 104 -16.29 1.57 17.87
N LYS A 105 -16.47 0.68 16.92
CA LYS A 105 -15.67 -0.55 16.84
C LYS A 105 -14.22 -0.27 16.53
N PHE A 106 -13.96 0.68 15.65
CA PHE A 106 -12.63 1.10 15.29
C PHE A 106 -11.85 1.60 16.52
N VAL A 107 -12.47 2.48 17.29
CA VAL A 107 -11.84 3.03 18.50
C VAL A 107 -11.53 1.92 19.50
N THR A 108 -12.44 0.97 19.66
CA THR A 108 -12.25 -0.16 20.57
C THR A 108 -11.03 -1.02 20.18
N GLY A 109 -10.75 -1.09 18.87
CA GLY A 109 -9.64 -1.89 18.36
C GLY A 109 -8.29 -1.19 18.38
N LEU A 110 -8.24 0.08 18.77
CA LEU A 110 -6.97 0.81 18.78
C LEU A 110 -6.07 0.36 19.93
N SER A 111 -4.75 0.40 19.69
CA SER A 111 -3.78 0.22 20.74
C SER A 111 -3.79 1.46 21.66
N PRO A 112 -3.24 1.36 22.88
CA PRO A 112 -3.16 2.54 23.75
C PRO A 112 -2.41 3.71 23.12
N GLU A 113 -1.38 3.45 22.35
CA GLU A 113 -0.63 4.49 21.65
C GLU A 113 -1.47 5.17 20.57
N GLU A 114 -2.19 4.37 19.80
CA GLU A 114 -3.07 4.89 18.75
C GLU A 114 -4.22 5.69 19.33
N GLU A 115 -4.79 5.21 20.43
CA GLU A 115 -5.85 5.91 21.10
C GLU A 115 -5.38 7.28 21.61
N ARG A 116 -4.19 7.32 22.20
CA ARG A 116 -3.62 8.57 22.68
C ARG A 116 -3.39 9.55 21.55
N ALA A 117 -2.81 9.06 20.44
CA ALA A 117 -2.58 9.89 19.27
C ALA A 117 -3.88 10.47 18.73
N LEU A 118 -4.92 9.64 18.66
CA LEU A 118 -6.21 10.10 18.17
C LEU A 118 -6.83 11.16 19.09
N ARG A 119 -6.73 10.97 20.41
CA ARG A 119 -7.21 11.97 21.36
C ARG A 119 -6.53 13.31 21.18
N ASP A 120 -5.21 13.27 21.01
CA ASP A 120 -4.43 14.50 20.85
C ASP A 120 -4.84 15.23 19.57
N LEU A 121 -5.04 14.49 18.49
CA LEU A 121 -5.46 15.06 17.22
C LEU A 121 -6.85 15.68 17.30
N LEU A 122 -7.77 15.01 17.97
CA LEU A 122 -9.15 15.50 18.12
C LEU A 122 -9.24 16.68 19.08
N ALA A 123 -8.31 16.80 20.01
CA ALA A 123 -8.28 17.91 20.94
C ALA A 123 -7.77 19.21 20.32
N GLY A 124 -7.53 19.21 19.02
CA GLY A 124 -7.14 20.41 18.33
C GLY A 124 -5.65 20.58 18.18
N GLY A 125 -4.97 19.48 18.38
CA GLY A 125 -3.53 19.48 18.22
C GLY A 125 -3.10 19.73 16.79
#